data_c8da349a350aa8026e6d465734126cc9
#
_entry.id   c8da349a350aa8026e6d465734126cc9
#
_cell.length_a   1.000
_cell.length_b   1.000
_cell.length_c   1.000
_cell.angle_alpha   90.00
_cell.angle_beta   90.00
_cell.angle_gamma   90.00
#
_symmetry.space_group_name_H-M   'P 1'
#
loop_
_entity.id
_entity.type
_entity.pdbx_description
1 polymer ?
#
loop_
_entity_poly.entity_id
_entity_poly.type
_entity_poly.pdbx_seq_one_letter_code
_entity_poly.pdbx_strand_id
1 'polypeptide(L)'
;RLPDKNFFIMSVIAPIWSNFKLNIKMNLKIYNSLSGEKEIFKSIHEKSVGMYVCGPTVYSNVHLGNVRTFMSFDFIYRSLVHLGYKVRYVRNITDAGHLTDDGDVDNDRFVKQSRLEKLEPMEIVQKYTVDFHRVLELFNFLPPTIEPTATGHILEQIELTQKLIDKGFAYESNKSVYFDVVE
;
A
#
# COMPACT_ATOMS: atom_id res chain seq x y z
N ARG A 1 -29.54 4.92 -22.91
CA ARG A 1 -29.43 5.00 -21.44
C ARG A 1 -30.22 3.83 -20.85
N LEU A 2 -29.55 2.76 -20.44
CA LEU A 2 -30.14 1.68 -19.66
C LEU A 2 -30.11 2.10 -18.19
N PRO A 3 -31.18 1.89 -17.41
CA PRO A 3 -31.20 2.22 -15.99
C PRO A 3 -30.32 1.22 -15.22
N ASP A 4 -29.52 1.74 -14.30
CA ASP A 4 -28.62 1.00 -13.41
C ASP A 4 -29.38 -0.05 -12.59
N LYS A 5 -29.35 -1.30 -13.03
CA LYS A 5 -29.96 -2.44 -12.32
C LYS A 5 -29.27 -2.78 -10.98
N ASN A 6 -28.10 -2.20 -10.71
CA ASN A 6 -27.33 -2.46 -9.50
C ASN A 6 -27.77 -1.66 -8.28
N PHE A 7 -28.51 -0.57 -8.48
CA PHE A 7 -28.97 0.27 -7.35
C PHE A 7 -30.14 -0.34 -6.56
N PHE A 8 -30.93 -1.21 -7.21
CA PHE A 8 -32.13 -1.78 -6.58
C PHE A 8 -31.83 -2.97 -5.66
N ILE A 9 -30.77 -3.72 -5.90
CA ILE A 9 -30.39 -4.91 -5.10
C ILE A 9 -29.78 -4.49 -3.77
N MET A 10 -29.00 -3.40 -3.74
CA MET A 10 -28.39 -2.91 -2.48
C MET A 10 -29.40 -2.31 -1.51
N SER A 11 -30.48 -1.71 -1.99
CA SER A 11 -31.50 -1.09 -1.12
C SER A 11 -32.42 -2.09 -0.41
N VAL A 12 -32.56 -3.30 -0.95
CA VAL A 12 -33.41 -4.35 -0.37
C VAL A 12 -32.66 -5.22 0.63
N ILE A 13 -31.35 -5.37 0.48
CA ILE A 13 -30.53 -6.23 1.35
C ILE A 13 -29.99 -5.47 2.59
N ALA A 14 -29.80 -4.17 2.48
CA ALA A 14 -29.29 -3.33 3.59
C ALA A 14 -30.09 -3.42 4.90
N PRO A 15 -31.46 -3.46 4.90
CA PRO A 15 -32.22 -3.56 6.15
C PRO A 15 -32.12 -4.92 6.84
N ILE A 16 -31.83 -6.00 6.10
CA ILE A 16 -31.77 -7.36 6.67
C ILE A 16 -30.48 -7.58 7.46
N TRP A 17 -29.39 -6.90 7.08
CA TRP A 17 -28.10 -7.06 7.73
C TRP A 17 -27.90 -6.12 8.93
N SER A 18 -28.66 -5.04 9.03
CA SER A 18 -28.55 -4.07 10.13
C SER A 18 -28.95 -4.62 11.49
N ASN A 19 -29.76 -5.68 11.53
CA ASN A 19 -30.24 -6.30 12.77
C ASN A 19 -29.48 -7.58 13.19
N PHE A 20 -28.54 -8.05 12.36
CA PHE A 20 -27.72 -9.21 12.71
C PHE A 20 -26.45 -8.76 13.45
N LYS A 21 -26.60 -8.23 14.67
CA LYS A 21 -25.49 -8.14 15.62
C LYS A 21 -25.17 -9.54 16.09
N LEU A 22 -24.47 -10.32 15.27
CA LEU A 22 -23.75 -11.49 15.75
C LEU A 22 -22.68 -10.99 16.75
N ASN A 23 -22.97 -11.14 18.02
CA ASN A 23 -22.00 -10.91 19.11
C ASN A 23 -21.00 -12.07 19.14
N ILE A 24 -20.41 -12.39 17.97
CA ILE A 24 -19.33 -13.38 17.88
C ILE A 24 -18.10 -12.66 18.40
N LYS A 25 -17.71 -13.00 19.62
CA LYS A 25 -16.40 -12.65 20.17
C LYS A 25 -15.35 -13.46 19.41
N MET A 26 -15.12 -13.11 18.13
CA MET A 26 -14.10 -13.76 17.31
C MET A 26 -12.74 -13.26 17.76
N ASN A 27 -11.94 -14.15 18.30
CA ASN A 27 -10.53 -13.87 18.56
C ASN A 27 -9.79 -13.95 17.21
N LEU A 28 -9.67 -12.80 16.52
CA LEU A 28 -8.84 -12.70 15.32
C LEU A 28 -7.41 -13.09 15.67
N LYS A 29 -6.84 -14.04 14.93
CA LYS A 29 -5.43 -14.42 15.05
C LYS A 29 -4.69 -14.02 13.78
N ILE A 30 -3.56 -13.37 13.93
CA ILE A 30 -2.69 -12.96 12.84
C ILE A 30 -1.29 -13.55 13.06
N TYR A 31 -0.65 -14.00 11.98
CA TYR A 31 0.74 -14.44 12.05
C TYR A 31 1.65 -13.24 12.26
N ASN A 32 2.45 -13.31 13.31
CA ASN A 32 3.45 -12.29 13.63
C ASN A 32 4.83 -12.78 13.19
N SER A 33 5.43 -12.10 12.22
CA SER A 33 6.75 -12.49 11.69
C SER A 33 7.87 -12.34 12.72
N LEU A 34 7.70 -11.48 13.72
CA LEU A 34 8.70 -11.27 14.77
C LEU A 34 8.78 -12.46 15.72
N SER A 35 7.63 -13.00 16.16
CA SER A 35 7.57 -14.18 17.02
C SER A 35 7.55 -15.51 16.25
N GLY A 36 7.26 -15.48 14.95
CA GLY A 36 7.09 -16.68 14.12
C GLY A 36 5.81 -17.46 14.38
N GLU A 37 4.84 -16.90 15.11
CA GLU A 37 3.63 -17.59 15.56
C GLU A 37 2.33 -16.85 15.20
N LYS A 38 1.21 -17.57 15.23
CA LYS A 38 -0.13 -16.96 15.14
C LYS A 38 -0.58 -16.50 16.51
N GLU A 39 -0.69 -15.20 16.69
CA GLU A 39 -1.08 -14.56 17.93
C GLU A 39 -2.50 -13.98 17.88
N ILE A 40 -3.15 -13.83 19.02
CA ILE A 40 -4.41 -13.10 19.13
C ILE A 40 -4.12 -11.63 18.81
N PHE A 41 -4.79 -11.12 17.78
CA PHE A 41 -4.64 -9.72 17.39
C PHE A 41 -5.16 -8.78 18.49
N LYS A 42 -4.31 -7.86 18.89
CA LYS A 42 -4.62 -6.76 19.82
C LYS A 42 -4.24 -5.46 19.13
N SER A 43 -5.22 -4.57 18.92
CA SER A 43 -4.93 -3.24 18.38
C SER A 43 -4.19 -2.38 19.42
N ILE A 44 -3.26 -1.55 18.97
CA ILE A 44 -2.52 -0.62 19.84
C ILE A 44 -3.48 0.40 20.47
N HIS A 45 -4.44 0.87 19.69
CA HIS A 45 -5.51 1.77 20.16
C HIS A 45 -6.84 1.02 20.10
N GLU A 46 -7.67 1.23 21.12
CA GLU A 46 -8.97 0.55 21.21
C GLU A 46 -9.79 0.78 19.94
N LYS A 47 -10.24 -0.33 19.32
CA LYS A 47 -11.06 -0.34 18.08
C LYS A 47 -10.47 0.44 16.89
N SER A 48 -9.18 0.77 16.93
CA SER A 48 -8.51 1.48 15.83
C SER A 48 -7.28 0.70 15.37
N VAL A 49 -7.12 0.56 14.05
CA VAL A 49 -6.03 -0.18 13.42
C VAL A 49 -5.36 0.67 12.36
N GLY A 50 -4.03 0.82 12.44
CA GLY A 50 -3.20 1.28 11.33
C GLY A 50 -2.79 0.06 10.49
N MET A 51 -3.08 0.09 9.20
CA MET A 51 -2.68 -0.93 8.24
C MET A 51 -1.84 -0.30 7.15
N TYR A 52 -0.61 -0.75 6.99
CA TYR A 52 0.27 -0.33 5.90
C TYR A 52 0.49 -1.50 4.94
N VAL A 53 0.34 -1.24 3.66
CA VAL A 53 0.56 -2.21 2.59
C VAL A 53 1.51 -1.63 1.57
N CYS A 54 2.55 -2.37 1.22
CA CYS A 54 3.47 -1.99 0.16
C CYS A 54 2.71 -1.91 -1.16
N GLY A 55 2.77 -0.76 -1.80
CA GLY A 55 2.09 -0.50 -3.07
C GLY A 55 2.94 -0.86 -4.28
N PRO A 56 2.47 -0.53 -5.49
CA PRO A 56 3.18 -0.82 -6.72
C PRO A 56 4.34 0.14 -6.97
N THR A 57 5.31 -0.32 -7.77
CA THR A 57 6.24 0.55 -8.47
C THR A 57 5.66 0.80 -9.87
N VAL A 58 5.30 2.04 -10.14
CA VAL A 58 4.46 2.39 -11.30
C VAL A 58 5.26 2.69 -12.57
N TYR A 59 6.07 1.73 -13.01
CA TYR A 59 6.79 1.79 -14.29
C TYR A 59 6.24 0.84 -15.35
N SER A 60 5.34 -0.08 -14.98
CA SER A 60 4.74 -1.06 -15.88
C SER A 60 3.35 -1.49 -15.40
N ASN A 61 2.60 -2.17 -16.27
CA ASN A 61 1.30 -2.73 -15.90
C ASN A 61 1.41 -3.72 -14.75
N VAL A 62 0.41 -3.71 -13.88
CA VAL A 62 0.27 -4.73 -12.85
C VAL A 62 -0.07 -6.08 -13.47
N HIS A 63 0.53 -7.13 -12.94
CA HIS A 63 0.24 -8.49 -13.32
C HIS A 63 -0.55 -9.22 -12.23
N LEU A 64 -1.02 -10.42 -12.54
CA LEU A 64 -1.90 -11.20 -11.65
C LEU A 64 -1.28 -11.46 -10.26
N GLY A 65 0.05 -11.57 -10.17
CA GLY A 65 0.76 -11.68 -8.89
C GLY A 65 0.58 -10.47 -7.99
N ASN A 66 0.63 -9.25 -8.56
CA ASN A 66 0.37 -8.02 -7.81
C ASN A 66 -1.10 -7.98 -7.34
N VAL A 67 -2.04 -8.31 -8.24
CA VAL A 67 -3.47 -8.36 -7.92
C VAL A 67 -3.75 -9.32 -6.76
N ARG A 68 -3.12 -10.50 -6.75
CA ARG A 68 -3.23 -11.47 -5.64
C ARG A 68 -2.80 -10.87 -4.30
N THR A 69 -1.73 -10.10 -4.29
CA THR A 69 -1.25 -9.41 -3.08
C THR A 69 -2.31 -8.42 -2.58
N PHE A 70 -2.79 -7.56 -3.46
CA PHE A 70 -3.81 -6.56 -3.08
C PHE A 70 -5.14 -7.20 -2.68
N MET A 71 -5.54 -8.30 -3.32
CA MET A 71 -6.72 -9.08 -2.92
C MET A 71 -6.60 -9.60 -1.48
N SER A 72 -5.44 -10.13 -1.12
CA SER A 72 -5.20 -10.63 0.25
C SER A 72 -5.33 -9.51 1.29
N PHE A 73 -4.80 -8.33 1.01
CA PHE A 73 -4.90 -7.18 1.91
C PHE A 73 -6.28 -6.53 1.90
N ASP A 74 -7.00 -6.51 0.79
CA ASP A 74 -8.39 -6.07 0.73
C ASP A 74 -9.28 -6.97 1.59
N PHE A 75 -9.05 -8.28 1.55
CA PHE A 75 -9.75 -9.23 2.42
C PHE A 75 -9.49 -8.96 3.91
N ILE A 76 -8.23 -8.70 4.29
CA ILE A 76 -7.87 -8.35 5.67
C ILE A 76 -8.53 -7.02 6.06
N TYR A 77 -8.48 -6.02 5.20
CA TYR A 77 -9.09 -4.71 5.44
C TYR A 77 -10.61 -4.84 5.69
N ARG A 78 -11.32 -5.52 4.78
CA ARG A 78 -12.77 -5.78 4.93
C ARG A 78 -13.09 -6.55 6.20
N SER A 79 -12.25 -7.55 6.55
CA SER A 79 -12.43 -8.34 7.77
C SER A 79 -12.29 -7.48 9.02
N LEU A 80 -11.30 -6.61 9.09
CA LEU A 80 -11.10 -5.69 10.21
C LEU A 80 -12.28 -4.71 10.34
N VAL A 81 -12.75 -4.13 9.22
CA VAL A 81 -13.94 -3.26 9.21
C VAL A 81 -15.19 -4.02 9.66
N HIS A 82 -15.38 -5.26 9.19
CA HIS A 82 -16.49 -6.12 9.60
C HIS A 82 -16.48 -6.43 11.10
N LEU A 83 -15.30 -6.60 11.68
CA LEU A 83 -15.11 -6.80 13.13
C LEU A 83 -15.30 -5.52 13.96
N GLY A 84 -15.62 -4.39 13.30
CA GLY A 84 -15.92 -3.12 13.96
C GLY A 84 -14.70 -2.25 14.26
N TYR A 85 -13.54 -2.54 13.65
CA TYR A 85 -12.37 -1.67 13.75
C TYR A 85 -12.49 -0.47 12.81
N LYS A 86 -12.07 0.70 13.28
CA LYS A 86 -11.77 1.85 12.43
C LYS A 86 -10.36 1.63 11.87
N VAL A 87 -10.27 1.39 10.56
CA VAL A 87 -8.99 1.08 9.92
C VAL A 87 -8.48 2.30 9.15
N ARG A 88 -7.26 2.75 9.48
CA ARG A 88 -6.49 3.68 8.65
C ARG A 88 -5.61 2.86 7.73
N TYR A 89 -6.07 2.71 6.48
CA TYR A 89 -5.36 1.94 5.45
C TYR A 89 -4.46 2.86 4.64
N VAL A 90 -3.16 2.60 4.68
CA VAL A 90 -2.12 3.32 3.92
C VAL A 90 -1.50 2.36 2.92
N ARG A 91 -1.40 2.80 1.67
CA ARG A 91 -0.69 2.10 0.60
C ARG A 91 0.14 3.11 -0.16
N ASN A 92 1.45 2.87 -0.28
CA ASN A 92 2.31 3.80 -1.01
C ASN A 92 2.23 3.57 -2.52
N ILE A 93 2.64 4.60 -3.28
CA ILE A 93 2.98 4.51 -4.70
C ILE A 93 4.48 4.80 -4.81
N THR A 94 5.25 3.86 -5.36
CA THR A 94 6.66 4.08 -5.65
C THR A 94 6.78 4.66 -7.06
N ASP A 95 7.01 5.96 -7.12
CA ASP A 95 7.03 6.76 -8.33
C ASP A 95 8.45 7.23 -8.74
N ALA A 96 9.48 6.82 -8.00
CA ALA A 96 10.88 7.11 -8.28
C ALA A 96 11.83 6.13 -7.57
N GLY A 97 13.11 6.14 -7.98
CA GLY A 97 14.19 5.49 -7.22
C GLY A 97 14.24 3.97 -7.31
N HIS A 98 13.83 3.38 -8.42
CA HIS A 98 13.89 1.94 -8.61
C HIS A 98 15.14 1.51 -9.40
N LEU A 99 16.30 1.67 -8.78
CA LEU A 99 17.58 1.25 -9.34
C LEU A 99 17.67 -0.28 -9.36
N THR A 100 18.25 -0.84 -10.43
CA THR A 100 18.46 -2.29 -10.58
C THR A 100 19.86 -2.73 -10.14
N ASP A 101 20.80 -1.78 -10.09
CA ASP A 101 22.19 -1.99 -9.65
C ASP A 101 22.71 -0.76 -8.92
N ASP A 102 23.77 -0.93 -8.11
CA ASP A 102 24.36 0.10 -7.26
C ASP A 102 24.76 1.37 -8.03
N GLY A 103 23.86 2.32 -8.11
CA GLY A 103 24.16 3.72 -8.45
C GLY A 103 24.16 4.09 -9.93
N ASP A 104 23.84 3.19 -10.86
CA ASP A 104 23.75 3.53 -12.29
C ASP A 104 22.34 4.06 -12.63
N VAL A 105 22.24 5.40 -12.78
CA VAL A 105 20.99 6.10 -13.15
C VAL A 105 20.42 5.60 -14.48
N ASP A 106 21.30 5.13 -15.40
CA ASP A 106 20.85 4.56 -16.68
C ASP A 106 20.13 3.23 -16.53
N ASN A 107 20.26 2.58 -15.36
CA ASN A 107 19.59 1.34 -15.02
C ASN A 107 18.27 1.53 -14.26
N ASP A 108 17.85 2.76 -13.96
CA ASP A 108 16.54 3.03 -13.38
C ASP A 108 15.42 2.54 -14.31
N ARG A 109 14.47 1.79 -13.76
CA ARG A 109 13.36 1.19 -14.53
C ARG A 109 12.44 2.23 -15.13
N PHE A 110 12.24 3.38 -14.47
CA PHE A 110 11.44 4.49 -15.02
C PHE A 110 12.13 5.10 -16.23
N VAL A 111 13.45 5.32 -16.16
CA VAL A 111 14.23 5.85 -17.28
C VAL A 111 14.23 4.87 -18.47
N LYS A 112 14.39 3.58 -18.21
CA LYS A 112 14.30 2.55 -19.29
C LYS A 112 12.94 2.55 -19.95
N GLN A 113 11.86 2.56 -19.16
CA GLN A 113 10.50 2.53 -19.69
C GLN A 113 10.17 3.82 -20.44
N SER A 114 10.60 4.98 -19.93
CA SER A 114 10.49 6.28 -20.57
C SER A 114 11.12 6.28 -21.98
N ARG A 115 12.34 5.77 -22.11
CA ARG A 115 13.03 5.64 -23.41
C ARG A 115 12.30 4.71 -24.38
N LEU A 116 11.76 3.58 -23.88
CA LEU A 116 11.01 2.62 -24.69
C LEU A 116 9.71 3.20 -25.23
N GLU A 117 8.98 3.93 -24.40
CA GLU A 117 7.68 4.49 -24.76
C GLU A 117 7.78 5.89 -25.35
N LYS A 118 8.97 6.53 -25.35
CA LYS A 118 9.21 7.91 -25.77
C LYS A 118 8.36 8.93 -25.02
N LEU A 119 8.23 8.71 -23.70
CA LEU A 119 7.52 9.55 -22.76
C LEU A 119 8.49 10.05 -21.68
N GLU A 120 8.16 11.16 -21.03
CA GLU A 120 8.89 11.61 -19.85
C GLU A 120 8.64 10.68 -18.64
N PRO A 121 9.59 10.54 -17.70
CA PRO A 121 9.42 9.64 -16.55
C PRO A 121 8.13 9.87 -15.75
N MET A 122 7.71 11.12 -15.57
CA MET A 122 6.47 11.41 -14.84
C MET A 122 5.20 11.11 -15.64
N GLU A 123 5.27 11.07 -16.98
CA GLU A 123 4.17 10.60 -17.82
C GLU A 123 4.01 9.07 -17.68
N ILE A 124 5.12 8.33 -17.57
CA ILE A 124 5.13 6.91 -17.25
C ILE A 124 4.46 6.66 -15.89
N VAL A 125 4.88 7.38 -14.86
CA VAL A 125 4.29 7.31 -13.52
C VAL A 125 2.78 7.55 -13.57
N GLN A 126 2.34 8.63 -14.22
CA GLN A 126 0.92 8.97 -14.34
C GLN A 126 0.14 7.86 -15.06
N LYS A 127 0.63 7.39 -16.21
CA LYS A 127 0.00 6.36 -17.02
C LYS A 127 -0.24 5.09 -16.20
N TYR A 128 0.81 4.56 -15.58
CA TYR A 128 0.71 3.28 -14.85
C TYR A 128 0.03 3.41 -13.49
N THR A 129 0.02 4.59 -12.87
CA THR A 129 -0.78 4.84 -11.67
C THR A 129 -2.27 4.79 -11.99
N VAL A 130 -2.70 5.43 -13.08
CA VAL A 130 -4.10 5.40 -13.52
C VAL A 130 -4.52 3.98 -13.90
N ASP A 131 -3.68 3.26 -14.63
CA ASP A 131 -3.95 1.86 -14.99
C ASP A 131 -4.04 0.95 -13.76
N PHE A 132 -3.15 1.12 -12.80
CA PHE A 132 -3.19 0.42 -11.53
C PHE A 132 -4.53 0.62 -10.80
N HIS A 133 -4.98 1.86 -10.65
CA HIS A 133 -6.26 2.14 -9.99
C HIS A 133 -7.43 1.50 -10.75
N ARG A 134 -7.43 1.60 -12.08
CA ARG A 134 -8.45 0.95 -12.92
C ARG A 134 -8.50 -0.56 -12.73
N VAL A 135 -7.36 -1.22 -12.64
CA VAL A 135 -7.29 -2.66 -12.36
C VAL A 135 -7.87 -2.98 -11.00
N LEU A 136 -7.55 -2.20 -9.95
CA LEU A 136 -8.12 -2.43 -8.61
C LEU A 136 -9.66 -2.25 -8.59
N GLU A 137 -10.18 -1.27 -9.31
CA GLU A 137 -11.63 -1.08 -9.48
C GLU A 137 -12.30 -2.28 -10.16
N LEU A 138 -11.69 -2.85 -11.21
CA LEU A 138 -12.20 -4.06 -11.89
C LEU A 138 -12.33 -5.26 -10.94
N PHE A 139 -11.44 -5.37 -9.95
CA PHE A 139 -11.50 -6.39 -8.91
C PHE A 139 -12.33 -5.98 -7.68
N ASN A 140 -12.99 -4.82 -7.72
CA ASN A 140 -13.81 -4.29 -6.63
C ASN A 140 -13.05 -4.17 -5.30
N PHE A 141 -11.77 -3.79 -5.34
CA PHE A 141 -10.99 -3.54 -4.13
C PHE A 141 -11.36 -2.18 -3.54
N LEU A 142 -11.38 -2.13 -2.20
CA LEU A 142 -11.64 -0.87 -1.50
C LEU A 142 -10.40 0.04 -1.58
N PRO A 143 -10.62 1.35 -1.79
CA PRO A 143 -9.51 2.30 -1.81
C PRO A 143 -8.88 2.43 -0.42
N PRO A 144 -7.58 2.73 -0.34
CA PRO A 144 -6.92 3.07 0.92
C PRO A 144 -7.39 4.44 1.43
N THR A 145 -7.12 4.71 2.70
CA THR A 145 -7.37 6.03 3.30
C THR A 145 -6.45 7.11 2.70
N ILE A 146 -5.22 6.71 2.35
CA ILE A 146 -4.22 7.58 1.73
C ILE A 146 -3.22 6.75 0.90
N GLU A 147 -2.78 7.30 -0.23
CA GLU A 147 -1.71 6.76 -1.06
C GLU A 147 -0.55 7.77 -1.16
N PRO A 148 0.40 7.74 -0.20
CA PRO A 148 1.59 8.57 -0.28
C PRO A 148 2.49 8.14 -1.43
N THR A 149 3.06 9.10 -2.16
CA THR A 149 4.09 8.85 -3.18
C THR A 149 5.48 9.05 -2.60
N ALA A 150 6.50 8.40 -3.17
CA ALA A 150 7.88 8.57 -2.75
C ALA A 150 8.35 10.01 -2.98
N THR A 151 8.07 10.58 -4.17
CA THR A 151 8.44 11.97 -4.50
C THR A 151 7.69 13.00 -3.66
N GLY A 152 6.45 12.72 -3.28
CA GLY A 152 5.64 13.60 -2.44
C GLY A 152 6.10 13.70 -0.98
N HIS A 153 7.03 12.84 -0.54
CA HIS A 153 7.51 12.76 0.84
C HIS A 153 9.03 12.89 0.97
N ILE A 154 9.67 13.57 0.02
CA ILE A 154 11.13 13.76 0.03
C ILE A 154 11.59 14.51 1.29
N LEU A 155 10.84 15.53 1.71
CA LEU A 155 11.21 16.32 2.90
C LEU A 155 11.18 15.45 4.17
N GLU A 156 10.15 14.65 4.36
CA GLU A 156 10.02 13.74 5.50
C GLU A 156 11.09 12.65 5.48
N GLN A 157 11.48 12.18 4.29
CA GLN A 157 12.58 11.23 4.14
C GLN A 157 13.91 11.86 4.54
N ILE A 158 14.18 13.09 4.13
CA ILE A 158 15.39 13.84 4.51
C ILE A 158 15.42 14.05 6.03
N GLU A 159 14.32 14.50 6.62
CA GLU A 159 14.22 14.70 8.07
C GLU A 159 14.44 13.41 8.85
N LEU A 160 13.88 12.30 8.41
CA LEU A 160 14.07 11.00 9.06
C LEU A 160 15.52 10.54 8.95
N THR A 161 16.13 10.67 7.76
CA THR A 161 17.52 10.33 7.51
C THR A 161 18.45 11.13 8.41
N GLN A 162 18.23 12.45 8.53
CA GLN A 162 19.01 13.29 9.43
C GLN A 162 18.91 12.85 10.90
N LYS A 163 17.70 12.51 11.35
CA LYS A 163 17.51 11.99 12.73
C LYS A 163 18.23 10.67 12.97
N LEU A 164 18.36 9.83 11.95
CA LEU A 164 19.12 8.56 12.06
C LEU A 164 20.62 8.83 12.15
N ILE A 165 21.15 9.78 11.38
CA ILE A 165 22.54 10.22 11.45
C ILE A 165 22.83 10.83 12.84
N ASP A 166 21.99 11.76 13.31
CA ASP A 166 22.15 12.44 14.60
C ASP A 166 22.15 11.45 15.79
N LYS A 167 21.48 10.31 15.63
CA LYS A 167 21.41 9.24 16.64
C LYS A 167 22.52 8.18 16.49
N GLY A 168 23.35 8.28 15.48
CA GLY A 168 24.43 7.32 15.21
C GLY A 168 23.99 6.01 14.53
N PHE A 169 22.72 5.91 14.10
CA PHE A 169 22.23 4.71 13.38
C PHE A 169 22.51 4.73 11.87
N ALA A 170 22.96 5.85 11.35
CA ALA A 170 23.32 5.99 9.95
C ALA A 170 24.57 6.85 9.81
N TYR A 171 25.32 6.63 8.73
CA TYR A 171 26.55 7.35 8.41
C TYR A 171 26.59 7.73 6.93
N GLU A 172 27.34 8.79 6.62
CA GLU A 172 27.57 9.22 5.25
C GLU A 172 28.88 8.60 4.72
N SER A 173 28.83 8.06 3.52
CA SER A 173 30.00 7.59 2.78
C SER A 173 29.77 7.75 1.28
N ASN A 174 30.77 8.26 0.56
CA ASN A 174 30.72 8.44 -0.90
C ASN A 174 29.48 9.21 -1.41
N LYS A 175 29.03 10.23 -0.68
CA LYS A 175 27.82 11.04 -0.97
C LYS A 175 26.50 10.27 -0.87
N SER A 176 26.51 9.12 -0.21
CA SER A 176 25.31 8.33 0.11
C SER A 176 25.21 8.14 1.62
N VAL A 177 24.00 7.93 2.11
CA VAL A 177 23.77 7.62 3.53
C VAL A 177 23.44 6.15 3.67
N TYR A 178 24.11 5.50 4.60
CA TYR A 178 23.94 4.09 4.91
C TYR A 178 23.44 3.92 6.34
N PHE A 179 22.49 3.01 6.52
CA PHE A 179 22.06 2.56 7.85
C PHE A 179 23.05 1.50 8.35
N ASP A 180 23.52 1.66 9.59
CA ASP A 180 24.39 0.64 10.19
C ASP A 180 23.55 -0.53 10.69
N VAL A 181 23.75 -1.71 10.09
CA VAL A 181 23.00 -2.93 10.42
C VAL A 181 23.80 -3.90 11.30
N VAL A 182 25.03 -3.53 11.66
CA VAL A 182 25.96 -4.40 12.39
C VAL A 182 26.06 -4.08 13.87
N GLU A 183 25.60 -2.89 14.28
CA GLU A 183 25.54 -2.49 15.70
C GLU A 183 24.24 -2.90 16.39
#